data_59b891582a90cfbae062bab3a37359ce
#
_entry.id   59b891582a90cfbae062bab3a37359ce
#
_cell.length_a   1.000
_cell.length_b   1.000
_cell.length_c   1.000
_cell.angle_alpha   90.00
_cell.angle_beta   90.00
_cell.angle_gamma   90.00
#
_symmetry.space_group_name_H-M   'P 1'
#
loop_
_entity.id
_entity.type
_entity.pdbx_description
1 polymer ?
#
loop_
_entity_poly.entity_id
_entity_poly.type
_entity_poly.pdbx_seq_one_letter_code
_entity_poly.pdbx_strand_id
1 'polypeptide(L)'
;MSTNLLTNVGNFTPDNLIARVTPPAETFGVVIAALAASSDDVKLTRGTVLGRGADGKYSAFAASSTAKTVEFNGDGTATTFTLTDKPEKVDGVKVGTSDATISAYNPYTGVVTLSSAPAAGTKNVKVSYVLPSGSEPAAILAEDVTVTDDGDVTAVAYRAGCFNRAALTGTLTAADEDTLRKYGIILFDCV
;
A
#
# COMPACT_ATOMS: atom_id res chain seq x y z
N MET A 1 -24.93 30.62 49.75
CA MET A 1 -25.19 29.50 48.83
C MET A 1 -24.10 29.53 47.77
N SER A 2 -23.14 28.61 47.80
CA SER A 2 -22.10 28.50 46.81
C SER A 2 -22.65 27.65 45.65
N THR A 3 -22.94 28.29 44.53
CA THR A 3 -23.31 27.59 43.30
C THR A 3 -22.05 27.01 42.69
N ASN A 4 -21.84 25.73 42.84
CA ASN A 4 -20.74 25.02 42.19
C ASN A 4 -21.04 24.90 40.69
N LEU A 5 -20.54 25.84 39.89
CA LEU A 5 -20.61 25.80 38.43
C LEU A 5 -19.49 24.86 37.91
N LEU A 6 -19.58 23.60 38.23
CA LEU A 6 -18.88 22.56 37.50
C LEU A 6 -19.64 22.31 36.20
N THR A 7 -19.36 23.12 35.21
CA THR A 7 -19.74 22.81 33.83
C THR A 7 -18.97 21.53 33.47
N ASN A 8 -19.66 20.47 33.19
CA ASN A 8 -19.07 19.25 32.69
C ASN A 8 -18.51 19.59 31.29
N VAL A 9 -17.25 19.98 31.25
CA VAL A 9 -16.49 20.10 30.01
C VAL A 9 -16.38 18.70 29.50
N GLY A 10 -17.10 18.36 28.42
CA GLY A 10 -17.16 17.01 27.87
C GLY A 10 -15.80 16.35 27.78
N ASN A 11 -15.76 15.02 27.84
CA ASN A 11 -14.55 14.25 27.68
C ASN A 11 -13.84 14.66 26.37
N PHE A 12 -12.76 15.43 26.53
CA PHE A 12 -11.88 15.76 25.43
C PHE A 12 -10.93 14.56 25.26
N THR A 13 -11.13 13.78 24.20
CA THR A 13 -10.15 12.79 23.78
C THR A 13 -9.09 13.53 22.97
N PRO A 14 -7.84 13.62 23.46
CA PRO A 14 -6.78 14.26 22.70
C PRO A 14 -6.62 13.55 21.34
N ASP A 15 -6.56 14.34 20.29
CA ASP A 15 -6.19 13.83 18.98
C ASP A 15 -4.69 13.48 18.98
N ASN A 16 -4.40 12.20 18.94
CA ASN A 16 -3.04 11.67 18.94
C ASN A 16 -2.52 11.27 17.56
N LEU A 17 -3.19 11.71 16.48
CA LEU A 17 -2.78 11.37 15.11
C LEU A 17 -1.42 11.98 14.76
N ILE A 18 -1.18 13.24 15.16
CA ILE A 18 0.10 13.91 14.90
C ILE A 18 1.07 13.56 16.04
N ALA A 19 2.12 12.79 15.70
CA ALA A 19 3.11 12.34 16.67
C ALA A 19 4.11 13.44 17.05
N ARG A 20 4.45 14.35 16.11
CA ARG A 20 5.40 15.45 16.29
C ARG A 20 5.00 16.65 15.45
N VAL A 21 5.29 17.85 15.96
CA VAL A 21 5.00 19.12 15.28
C VAL A 21 6.15 19.62 14.39
N THR A 22 7.29 18.93 14.39
CA THR A 22 8.47 19.28 13.60
C THR A 22 8.99 18.04 12.89
N PRO A 23 9.02 18.01 11.54
CA PRO A 23 8.45 19.00 10.62
C PRO A 23 6.91 19.11 10.77
N PRO A 24 6.33 20.28 10.44
CA PRO A 24 4.88 20.47 10.54
C PRO A 24 4.13 19.55 9.57
N ALA A 25 2.92 19.15 9.93
CA ALA A 25 2.06 18.43 9.05
C ALA A 25 1.53 19.37 7.94
N GLU A 26 1.66 18.94 6.69
CA GLU A 26 1.20 19.69 5.53
C GLU A 26 -0.06 19.06 4.95
N THR A 27 -1.10 19.87 4.74
CA THR A 27 -2.38 19.44 4.16
C THR A 27 -2.52 19.87 2.71
N PHE A 28 -3.37 19.14 1.96
CA PHE A 28 -3.77 19.47 0.60
C PHE A 28 -5.15 18.90 0.29
N GLY A 29 -5.81 19.43 -0.75
CA GLY A 29 -7.08 18.90 -1.23
C GLY A 29 -6.89 17.62 -2.04
N VAL A 30 -7.74 16.64 -1.81
CA VAL A 30 -7.79 15.37 -2.55
C VAL A 30 -9.18 15.14 -3.11
N VAL A 31 -9.27 14.40 -4.21
CA VAL A 31 -10.51 13.86 -4.74
C VAL A 31 -10.54 12.37 -4.41
N ILE A 32 -11.53 11.95 -3.64
CA ILE A 32 -11.74 10.55 -3.30
C ILE A 32 -12.70 9.97 -4.33
N ALA A 33 -12.31 8.85 -4.94
CA ALA A 33 -13.12 8.17 -5.94
C ALA A 33 -14.44 7.67 -5.34
N ALA A 34 -15.52 7.78 -6.10
CA ALA A 34 -16.80 7.20 -5.77
C ALA A 34 -16.69 5.68 -5.56
N LEU A 35 -17.58 5.12 -4.76
CA LEU A 35 -17.72 3.69 -4.60
C LEU A 35 -18.25 3.03 -5.89
N ALA A 36 -18.13 1.72 -5.97
CA ALA A 36 -18.79 0.97 -7.05
C ALA A 36 -20.32 1.14 -6.96
N ALA A 37 -21.00 1.18 -8.10
CA ALA A 37 -22.45 1.33 -8.16
C ALA A 37 -23.17 0.30 -7.26
N SER A 38 -24.17 0.75 -6.55
CA SER A 38 -24.96 -0.03 -5.59
C SER A 38 -24.19 -0.50 -4.35
N SER A 39 -23.10 0.17 -4.00
CA SER A 39 -22.39 -0.05 -2.73
C SER A 39 -23.02 0.79 -1.62
N ASP A 40 -22.98 0.28 -0.39
CA ASP A 40 -23.35 1.06 0.79
C ASP A 40 -22.35 2.20 1.02
N ASP A 41 -22.83 3.31 1.58
CA ASP A 41 -21.99 4.44 1.97
C ASP A 41 -20.89 4.02 2.94
N VAL A 42 -19.68 4.50 2.71
CA VAL A 42 -18.51 4.21 3.56
C VAL A 42 -18.02 5.49 4.21
N LYS A 43 -18.04 5.51 5.55
CA LYS A 43 -17.41 6.57 6.31
C LYS A 43 -15.92 6.29 6.47
N LEU A 44 -15.09 7.14 5.87
CA LEU A 44 -13.66 7.19 6.13
C LEU A 44 -13.40 8.17 7.26
N THR A 45 -12.67 7.72 8.27
CA THR A 45 -12.33 8.55 9.43
C THR A 45 -10.99 9.24 9.24
N ARG A 46 -10.81 10.36 9.92
CA ARG A 46 -9.51 11.01 10.03
C ARG A 46 -8.44 10.01 10.49
N GLY A 47 -7.27 10.04 9.84
CA GLY A 47 -6.22 9.05 10.05
C GLY A 47 -6.28 7.85 9.10
N THR A 48 -7.30 7.75 8.24
CA THR A 48 -7.32 6.72 7.18
C THR A 48 -6.18 6.96 6.22
N VAL A 49 -5.37 5.92 5.99
CA VAL A 49 -4.35 5.95 4.95
C VAL A 49 -5.04 5.90 3.59
N LEU A 50 -4.66 6.82 2.72
CA LEU A 50 -5.19 6.92 1.37
C LEU A 50 -4.17 6.44 0.35
N GLY A 51 -4.63 5.60 -0.57
CA GLY A 51 -3.88 5.20 -1.73
C GLY A 51 -4.27 6.02 -2.96
N ARG A 52 -3.29 6.31 -3.83
CA ARG A 52 -3.52 7.05 -5.07
C ARG A 52 -3.62 6.11 -6.24
N GLY A 53 -4.75 6.16 -6.94
CA GLY A 53 -4.98 5.41 -8.18
C GLY A 53 -4.25 6.01 -9.39
N ALA A 54 -4.21 5.26 -10.47
CA ALA A 54 -3.60 5.69 -11.74
C ALA A 54 -4.34 6.89 -12.39
N ASP A 55 -5.61 7.05 -12.09
CA ASP A 55 -6.45 8.19 -12.50
C ASP A 55 -6.20 9.47 -11.67
N GLY A 56 -5.33 9.39 -10.66
CA GLY A 56 -4.97 10.48 -9.77
C GLY A 56 -5.94 10.69 -8.60
N LYS A 57 -7.02 9.93 -8.52
CA LYS A 57 -7.95 9.96 -7.38
C LYS A 57 -7.45 9.11 -6.23
N TYR A 58 -8.02 9.33 -5.08
CA TYR A 58 -7.67 8.63 -3.85
C TYR A 58 -8.80 7.68 -3.41
N SER A 59 -8.44 6.65 -2.68
CA SER A 59 -9.36 5.74 -2.00
C SER A 59 -8.73 5.30 -0.67
N ALA A 60 -9.50 4.68 0.21
CA ALA A 60 -8.91 4.04 1.38
C ALA A 60 -7.86 3.03 0.92
N PHE A 61 -6.65 3.16 1.46
CA PHE A 61 -5.58 2.23 1.14
C PHE A 61 -5.88 0.85 1.74
N ALA A 62 -5.88 -0.14 0.88
CA ALA A 62 -5.88 -1.54 1.28
C ALA A 62 -4.62 -2.17 0.68
N ALA A 63 -3.73 -2.64 1.53
CA ALA A 63 -2.60 -3.45 1.09
C ALA A 63 -3.16 -4.70 0.40
N SER A 64 -3.19 -4.66 -0.91
CA SER A 64 -3.66 -5.78 -1.70
C SER A 64 -2.53 -6.25 -2.60
N SER A 65 -2.47 -7.56 -2.78
CA SER A 65 -1.45 -8.18 -3.59
C SER A 65 -2.08 -9.22 -4.50
N THR A 66 -1.64 -9.25 -5.75
CA THR A 66 -2.08 -10.26 -6.71
C THR A 66 -0.95 -11.23 -7.00
N ALA A 67 -1.18 -12.50 -6.69
CA ALA A 67 -0.27 -13.56 -7.07
C ALA A 67 -0.29 -13.72 -8.60
N LYS A 68 0.88 -13.73 -9.21
CA LYS A 68 1.07 -13.89 -10.65
C LYS A 68 2.06 -15.01 -10.93
N THR A 69 1.80 -15.74 -11.99
CA THR A 69 2.73 -16.76 -12.51
C THR A 69 2.98 -16.49 -13.99
N VAL A 70 4.25 -16.36 -14.34
CA VAL A 70 4.68 -16.18 -15.73
C VAL A 70 5.39 -17.46 -16.19
N GLU A 71 5.08 -17.90 -17.41
CA GLU A 71 5.60 -19.12 -17.99
C GLU A 71 6.66 -18.80 -19.06
N PHE A 72 7.77 -19.53 -19.02
CA PHE A 72 8.85 -19.47 -20.00
C PHE A 72 9.14 -20.86 -20.55
N ASN A 73 9.79 -20.89 -21.70
CA ASN A 73 10.30 -22.12 -22.30
C ASN A 73 11.71 -22.37 -21.80
N GLY A 74 11.97 -23.55 -21.27
CA GLY A 74 13.35 -24.00 -21.06
C GLY A 74 13.96 -24.43 -22.40
N ASP A 75 15.25 -24.21 -22.57
CA ASP A 75 16.01 -24.60 -23.77
C ASP A 75 17.16 -25.56 -23.48
N GLY A 76 17.37 -25.96 -22.22
CA GLY A 76 18.44 -26.80 -21.76
C GLY A 76 19.77 -26.09 -21.50
N THR A 77 19.86 -24.79 -21.78
CA THR A 77 21.10 -24.00 -21.67
C THR A 77 20.96 -22.71 -20.91
N ALA A 78 19.88 -21.96 -21.12
CA ALA A 78 19.62 -20.69 -20.46
C ALA A 78 19.25 -20.90 -18.98
N THR A 79 19.91 -20.15 -18.11
CA THR A 79 19.59 -20.08 -16.67
C THR A 79 18.88 -18.81 -16.29
N THR A 80 18.74 -17.83 -17.21
CA THR A 80 18.18 -16.49 -16.93
C THR A 80 16.85 -16.29 -17.62
N PHE A 81 15.88 -15.72 -16.87
CA PHE A 81 14.54 -15.41 -17.35
C PHE A 81 14.18 -13.99 -16.92
N THR A 82 13.61 -13.20 -17.83
CA THR A 82 13.31 -11.78 -17.54
C THR A 82 11.81 -11.58 -17.34
N LEU A 83 11.44 -11.09 -16.18
CA LEU A 83 10.07 -10.69 -15.83
C LEU A 83 9.81 -9.26 -16.29
N THR A 84 8.74 -9.04 -17.03
CA THR A 84 8.33 -7.71 -17.51
C THR A 84 7.89 -6.81 -16.36
N ASP A 85 7.19 -7.39 -15.37
CA ASP A 85 6.60 -6.64 -14.25
C ASP A 85 7.62 -6.21 -13.18
N LYS A 86 8.81 -6.81 -13.17
CA LYS A 86 9.89 -6.48 -12.21
C LYS A 86 9.40 -6.44 -10.76
N PRO A 87 8.83 -7.52 -10.21
CA PRO A 87 8.36 -7.54 -8.83
C PRO A 87 9.50 -7.28 -7.84
N GLU A 88 9.20 -6.83 -6.64
CA GLU A 88 10.21 -6.60 -5.60
C GLU A 88 10.94 -7.91 -5.22
N LYS A 89 10.21 -9.02 -5.21
CA LYS A 89 10.77 -10.36 -5.00
C LYS A 89 10.05 -11.42 -5.83
N VAL A 90 10.72 -12.54 -6.03
CA VAL A 90 10.16 -13.76 -6.62
C VAL A 90 9.89 -14.76 -5.49
N ASP A 91 8.69 -15.34 -5.45
CA ASP A 91 8.31 -16.32 -4.41
C ASP A 91 8.86 -17.71 -4.70
N GLY A 92 8.94 -18.08 -5.97
CA GLY A 92 9.49 -19.38 -6.36
C GLY A 92 9.52 -19.60 -7.86
N VAL A 93 10.27 -20.60 -8.27
CA VAL A 93 10.31 -21.08 -9.66
C VAL A 93 10.09 -22.59 -9.67
N LYS A 94 9.24 -23.04 -10.60
CA LYS A 94 9.06 -24.47 -10.88
C LYS A 94 9.49 -24.78 -12.30
N VAL A 95 10.15 -25.95 -12.45
CA VAL A 95 10.44 -26.55 -13.76
C VAL A 95 9.61 -27.83 -13.86
N GLY A 96 8.61 -27.82 -14.74
CA GLY A 96 7.55 -28.82 -14.74
C GLY A 96 6.76 -28.79 -13.41
N THR A 97 6.90 -29.83 -12.61
CA THR A 97 6.27 -29.95 -11.27
C THR A 97 7.26 -29.76 -10.12
N SER A 98 8.56 -29.69 -10.40
CA SER A 98 9.62 -29.64 -9.39
C SER A 98 10.04 -28.21 -9.10
N ASP A 99 10.33 -27.90 -7.83
CA ASP A 99 10.87 -26.60 -7.44
C ASP A 99 12.30 -26.45 -7.95
N ALA A 100 12.62 -25.27 -8.49
CA ALA A 100 13.94 -24.92 -8.98
C ALA A 100 14.59 -23.91 -8.05
N THR A 101 15.90 -24.05 -7.82
CA THR A 101 16.66 -23.14 -6.96
C THR A 101 16.99 -21.85 -7.71
N ILE A 102 16.55 -20.73 -7.16
CA ILE A 102 16.92 -19.40 -7.61
C ILE A 102 18.31 -19.08 -7.05
N SER A 103 19.28 -18.77 -7.92
CA SER A 103 20.61 -18.35 -7.51
C SER A 103 20.70 -16.84 -7.33
N ALA A 104 19.95 -16.05 -8.11
CA ALA A 104 19.87 -14.60 -8.00
C ALA A 104 18.57 -14.06 -8.59
N TYR A 105 18.14 -12.92 -8.07
CA TYR A 105 17.08 -12.09 -8.66
C TYR A 105 17.46 -10.63 -8.60
N ASN A 106 17.27 -9.91 -9.68
CA ASN A 106 17.51 -8.46 -9.77
C ASN A 106 16.18 -7.73 -10.02
N PRO A 107 15.62 -7.01 -9.04
CA PRO A 107 14.33 -6.33 -9.17
C PRO A 107 14.36 -5.14 -10.14
N TYR A 108 15.54 -4.54 -10.39
CA TYR A 108 15.65 -3.42 -11.34
C TYR A 108 15.56 -3.86 -12.79
N THR A 109 16.10 -5.03 -13.11
CA THR A 109 16.08 -5.58 -14.47
C THR A 109 14.98 -6.62 -14.67
N GLY A 110 14.44 -7.19 -13.59
CA GLY A 110 13.47 -8.28 -13.61
C GLY A 110 14.10 -9.65 -13.90
N VAL A 111 15.42 -9.77 -13.89
CA VAL A 111 16.14 -10.99 -14.26
C VAL A 111 16.16 -11.96 -13.08
N VAL A 112 15.59 -13.14 -13.28
CA VAL A 112 15.66 -14.31 -12.39
C VAL A 112 16.75 -15.23 -12.93
N THR A 113 17.70 -15.65 -12.11
CA THR A 113 18.74 -16.60 -12.45
C THR A 113 18.54 -17.89 -11.66
N LEU A 114 18.49 -19.02 -12.34
CA LEU A 114 18.42 -20.34 -11.74
C LEU A 114 19.83 -20.93 -11.54
N SER A 115 19.95 -21.80 -10.55
CA SER A 115 21.22 -22.51 -10.27
C SER A 115 21.60 -23.51 -11.35
N SER A 116 20.64 -23.98 -12.16
CA SER A 116 20.86 -24.89 -13.27
C SER A 116 19.88 -24.59 -14.42
N ALA A 117 20.33 -24.88 -15.64
CA ALA A 117 19.49 -24.70 -16.82
C ALA A 117 18.32 -25.71 -16.79
N PRO A 118 17.08 -25.26 -16.97
CA PRO A 118 15.92 -26.14 -17.07
C PRO A 118 15.96 -26.91 -18.40
N ALA A 119 15.59 -28.18 -18.37
CA ALA A 119 15.46 -28.99 -19.59
C ALA A 119 14.61 -28.31 -20.65
N ALA A 120 14.89 -28.57 -21.93
CA ALA A 120 14.09 -28.01 -23.02
C ALA A 120 12.61 -28.43 -22.90
N GLY A 121 11.72 -27.46 -23.03
CA GLY A 121 10.27 -27.68 -22.91
C GLY A 121 9.48 -26.41 -23.09
N THR A 122 8.23 -26.56 -23.55
CA THR A 122 7.32 -25.43 -23.75
C THR A 122 6.62 -25.11 -22.43
N LYS A 123 6.67 -23.83 -21.99
CA LYS A 123 6.02 -23.32 -20.78
C LYS A 123 6.32 -24.16 -19.53
N ASN A 124 7.49 -24.77 -19.49
CA ASN A 124 7.88 -25.66 -18.42
C ASN A 124 8.58 -24.94 -17.26
N VAL A 125 8.97 -23.69 -17.42
CA VAL A 125 9.50 -22.83 -16.36
C VAL A 125 8.42 -21.86 -15.90
N LYS A 126 7.99 -21.98 -14.65
CA LYS A 126 6.95 -21.16 -14.05
C LYS A 126 7.52 -20.32 -12.92
N VAL A 127 7.52 -19.02 -13.10
CA VAL A 127 8.00 -18.07 -12.09
C VAL A 127 6.80 -17.45 -11.39
N SER A 128 6.70 -17.65 -10.08
CA SER A 128 5.62 -17.13 -9.26
C SER A 128 6.10 -15.96 -8.40
N TYR A 129 5.32 -14.90 -8.34
CA TYR A 129 5.58 -13.70 -7.56
C TYR A 129 4.28 -12.99 -7.24
N VAL A 130 4.35 -12.04 -6.32
CA VAL A 130 3.23 -11.20 -5.93
C VAL A 130 3.52 -9.77 -6.37
N LEU A 131 2.55 -9.15 -7.03
CA LEU A 131 2.58 -7.72 -7.32
C LEU A 131 1.68 -6.99 -6.33
N PRO A 132 2.09 -5.80 -5.85
CA PRO A 132 1.15 -4.90 -5.24
C PRO A 132 -0.01 -4.67 -6.22
N SER A 133 -1.21 -4.97 -5.79
CA SER A 133 -2.42 -4.68 -6.58
C SER A 133 -3.21 -3.62 -5.82
N GLY A 134 -3.38 -2.48 -6.43
CA GLY A 134 -4.08 -1.38 -5.83
C GLY A 134 -3.30 -0.06 -5.93
N SER A 135 -3.82 0.93 -5.24
CA SER A 135 -3.20 2.23 -5.14
C SER A 135 -1.98 2.17 -4.20
N GLU A 136 -0.92 2.93 -4.51
CA GLU A 136 0.18 3.12 -3.55
C GLU A 136 -0.27 4.03 -2.41
N PRO A 137 0.14 3.75 -1.14
CA PRO A 137 -0.17 4.64 -0.03
C PRO A 137 0.54 5.98 -0.24
N ALA A 138 -0.22 7.08 -0.24
CA ALA A 138 0.29 8.38 -0.67
C ALA A 138 -0.11 9.55 0.23
N ALA A 139 -1.11 9.39 1.10
CA ALA A 139 -1.61 10.45 1.96
C ALA A 139 -2.31 9.88 3.21
N ILE A 140 -2.59 10.74 4.19
CA ILE A 140 -3.40 10.41 5.36
C ILE A 140 -4.57 11.37 5.42
N LEU A 141 -5.81 10.86 5.55
CA LEU A 141 -7.01 11.67 5.61
C LEU A 141 -6.99 12.58 6.86
N ALA A 142 -7.25 13.88 6.65
CA ALA A 142 -7.17 14.89 7.71
C ALA A 142 -8.53 15.16 8.40
N GLU A 143 -9.61 14.66 7.85
CA GLU A 143 -11.00 14.87 8.32
C GLU A 143 -11.84 13.62 8.06
N ASP A 144 -12.98 13.50 8.70
CA ASP A 144 -13.96 12.46 8.40
C ASP A 144 -14.67 12.78 7.09
N VAL A 145 -14.88 11.80 6.24
CA VAL A 145 -15.62 11.95 4.97
C VAL A 145 -16.49 10.72 4.72
N THR A 146 -17.69 10.94 4.20
CA THR A 146 -18.55 9.85 3.70
C THR A 146 -18.38 9.75 2.19
N VAL A 147 -18.04 8.56 1.71
CA VAL A 147 -17.91 8.23 0.29
C VAL A 147 -19.13 7.43 -0.13
N THR A 148 -19.76 7.84 -1.21
CA THR A 148 -20.98 7.23 -1.77
C THR A 148 -20.71 6.69 -3.16
N ASP A 149 -21.67 6.01 -3.76
CA ASP A 149 -21.65 5.61 -5.17
C ASP A 149 -22.18 6.70 -6.12
N ASP A 150 -22.73 7.80 -5.59
CA ASP A 150 -23.29 8.90 -6.40
C ASP A 150 -22.23 9.72 -7.14
N GLY A 151 -21.00 9.76 -6.63
CA GLY A 151 -19.93 10.54 -7.24
C GLY A 151 -18.69 10.72 -6.36
N ASP A 152 -17.67 11.30 -6.96
CA ASP A 152 -16.41 11.61 -6.27
C ASP A 152 -16.62 12.67 -5.19
N VAL A 153 -15.87 12.55 -4.09
CA VAL A 153 -15.94 13.48 -2.95
C VAL A 153 -14.60 14.18 -2.78
N THR A 154 -14.64 15.49 -2.51
CA THR A 154 -13.45 16.26 -2.14
C THR A 154 -13.22 16.22 -0.65
N ALA A 155 -11.99 16.06 -0.23
CA ALA A 155 -11.57 16.01 1.18
C ALA A 155 -10.19 16.65 1.36
N VAL A 156 -9.80 16.83 2.62
CA VAL A 156 -8.46 17.30 3.00
C VAL A 156 -7.64 16.12 3.50
N ALA A 157 -6.39 16.01 3.03
CA ALA A 157 -5.45 15.00 3.46
C ALA A 157 -4.08 15.60 3.80
N TYR A 158 -3.31 14.90 4.61
CA TYR A 158 -1.90 15.21 4.87
C TYR A 158 -1.02 14.58 3.79
N ARG A 159 -0.11 15.37 3.22
CA ARG A 159 0.90 14.90 2.27
C ARG A 159 2.29 14.74 2.90
N ALA A 160 2.53 15.35 4.07
CA ALA A 160 3.78 15.26 4.80
C ALA A 160 3.55 15.50 6.29
N GLY A 161 4.44 15.01 7.13
CA GLY A 161 4.40 15.18 8.58
C GLY A 161 4.82 13.93 9.34
N CYS A 162 4.71 14.04 10.68
CA CYS A 162 5.04 12.96 11.61
C CYS A 162 3.77 12.45 12.28
N PHE A 163 3.43 11.19 12.06
CA PHE A 163 2.17 10.62 12.50
C PHE A 163 2.36 9.45 13.46
N ASN A 164 1.40 9.26 14.35
CA ASN A 164 1.34 8.12 15.25
C ASN A 164 0.78 6.91 14.50
N ARG A 165 1.60 5.86 14.34
CA ARG A 165 1.19 4.62 13.66
C ARG A 165 -0.06 4.01 14.27
N ALA A 166 -0.18 4.00 15.60
CA ALA A 166 -1.32 3.41 16.29
C ALA A 166 -2.64 4.17 16.08
N ALA A 167 -2.59 5.42 15.61
CA ALA A 167 -3.77 6.24 15.32
C ALA A 167 -4.20 6.19 13.85
N LEU A 168 -3.48 5.46 13.00
CA LEU A 168 -3.85 5.29 11.60
C LEU A 168 -4.90 4.18 11.43
N THR A 169 -5.78 4.39 10.47
CA THR A 169 -6.70 3.37 9.98
C THR A 169 -6.18 2.79 8.67
N GLY A 170 -5.94 1.49 8.66
CA GLY A 170 -5.38 0.74 7.53
C GLY A 170 -4.25 -0.18 7.98
N THR A 171 -4.05 -1.27 7.24
CA THR A 171 -2.94 -2.20 7.48
C THR A 171 -1.81 -1.84 6.54
N LEU A 172 -0.64 -1.51 7.10
CA LEU A 172 0.57 -1.16 6.34
C LEU A 172 1.62 -2.24 6.50
N THR A 173 2.29 -2.57 5.41
CA THR A 173 3.53 -3.35 5.42
C THR A 173 4.73 -2.41 5.58
N ALA A 174 5.92 -2.94 5.86
CA ALA A 174 7.15 -2.15 5.92
C ALA A 174 7.43 -1.43 4.57
N ALA A 175 7.12 -2.06 3.44
CA ALA A 175 7.26 -1.45 2.12
C ALA A 175 6.30 -0.28 1.90
N ASP A 176 5.07 -0.37 2.42
CA ASP A 176 4.09 0.73 2.38
C ASP A 176 4.57 1.92 3.21
N GLU A 177 5.15 1.67 4.39
CA GLU A 177 5.74 2.72 5.23
C GLU A 177 6.94 3.39 4.55
N ASP A 178 7.77 2.62 3.86
CA ASP A 178 8.88 3.17 3.07
C ASP A 178 8.37 4.02 1.90
N THR A 179 7.24 3.64 1.30
CA THR A 179 6.58 4.44 0.26
C THR A 179 6.03 5.75 0.84
N LEU A 180 5.33 5.71 1.97
CA LEU A 180 4.86 6.92 2.67
C LEU A 180 6.02 7.84 3.04
N ARG A 181 7.15 7.28 3.49
CA ARG A 181 8.36 8.05 3.83
C ARG A 181 8.94 8.80 2.62
N LYS A 182 8.88 8.22 1.42
CA LYS A 182 9.28 8.91 0.18
C LYS A 182 8.44 10.16 -0.11
N TYR A 183 7.17 10.15 0.32
CA TYR A 183 6.26 11.30 0.23
C TYR A 183 6.39 12.28 1.42
N GLY A 184 7.28 12.02 2.39
CA GLY A 184 7.48 12.89 3.55
C GLY A 184 6.56 12.57 4.74
N ILE A 185 5.86 11.44 4.72
CA ILE A 185 5.02 10.95 5.82
C ILE A 185 5.86 9.97 6.66
N ILE A 186 6.14 10.33 7.90
CA ILE A 186 6.98 9.56 8.81
C ILE A 186 6.12 9.03 9.95
N LEU A 187 6.17 7.71 10.17
CA LEU A 187 5.40 7.06 11.22
C LEU A 187 6.26 6.82 12.46
N PHE A 188 5.66 7.06 13.62
CA PHE A 188 6.25 6.86 14.94
C PHE A 188 5.35 5.96 15.78
N ASP A 189 5.98 5.15 16.63
CA ASP A 189 5.29 4.45 17.71
C ASP A 189 5.24 5.39 18.92
N CYS A 190 4.08 6.01 19.14
CA CYS A 190 3.83 6.84 20.31
C CYS A 190 3.18 5.97 21.39
N VAL A 191 3.77 5.96 22.57
CA VAL A 191 3.29 5.24 23.77
C VAL A 191 2.32 6.15 24.53
#